data_6f826161ff1f123e1c2cacfe9d9e0d19
#
_entry.id   6f826161ff1f123e1c2cacfe9d9e0d19
#
_cell.length_a   1.000
_cell.length_b   1.000
_cell.length_c   1.000
_cell.angle_alpha   90.00
_cell.angle_beta   90.00
_cell.angle_gamma   90.00
#
_symmetry.space_group_name_H-M   'P 1'
#
loop_
_entity.id
_entity.type
_entity.pdbx_description
1 polymer ?
#
loop_
_entity_poly.entity_id
_entity_poly.type
_entity_poly.pdbx_seq_one_letter_code
_entity_poly.pdbx_strand_id
1 'polypeptide(L)'
;LIERAQRERTLSDAARVVEACRKCGIGSTRSKSVYGEGNPCAEVMCVGEGPGETEDRLGRPFVGRSGELLDKMLAAIDLAREDVYICNTVKCRPTLDNGHRLANRAPTPDEMKNCRPYLDEQIAIIRPRVILALGAPAAKSFLGERFSISKQRGQWFDGPLGIPILASFHPAYILRQTGGAMTEVKRLVWNDLKAVRDRLRTPPEPPAAPAAPEQHSLFD
;
A
#
# COMPACT_ATOMS: atom_id res chain seq x y z
N LEU A 1 8.12 15.88 -17.17
CA LEU A 1 8.19 14.77 -18.13
C LEU A 1 9.44 13.90 -17.92
N ILE A 2 10.64 14.49 -17.81
CA ILE A 2 11.91 13.75 -17.59
C ILE A 2 11.86 12.99 -16.26
N GLU A 3 11.41 13.60 -15.20
CA GLU A 3 11.27 12.97 -13.88
C GLU A 3 10.31 11.78 -13.90
N ARG A 4 9.15 11.91 -14.56
CA ARG A 4 8.18 10.81 -14.70
C ARG A 4 8.78 9.62 -15.44
N ALA A 5 9.40 9.85 -16.58
CA ALA A 5 10.04 8.80 -17.39
C ALA A 5 11.19 8.11 -16.63
N GLN A 6 11.91 8.85 -15.77
CA GLN A 6 12.96 8.28 -14.93
C GLN A 6 12.36 7.37 -13.85
N ARG A 7 11.29 7.80 -13.17
CA ARG A 7 10.58 6.98 -12.16
C ARG A 7 10.00 5.71 -12.79
N GLU A 8 9.39 5.82 -13.97
CA GLU A 8 8.88 4.66 -14.72
C GLU A 8 9.97 3.62 -15.02
N ARG A 9 11.13 4.07 -15.50
CA ARG A 9 12.28 3.18 -15.77
C ARG A 9 12.75 2.50 -14.48
N THR A 10 12.97 3.26 -13.41
CA THR A 10 13.45 2.73 -12.13
C THR A 10 12.47 1.70 -11.56
N LEU A 11 11.15 1.97 -11.60
CA LEU A 11 10.12 1.02 -11.16
C LEU A 11 10.11 -0.25 -12.04
N SER A 12 10.31 -0.10 -13.35
CA SER A 12 10.37 -1.24 -14.29
C SER A 12 11.61 -2.12 -14.02
N ASP A 13 12.76 -1.53 -13.75
CA ASP A 13 13.99 -2.27 -13.44
C ASP A 13 13.86 -2.98 -12.08
N ALA A 14 13.31 -2.33 -11.06
CA ALA A 14 13.02 -2.95 -9.78
C ALA A 14 11.99 -4.10 -9.88
N ALA A 15 10.99 -3.99 -10.76
CA ALA A 15 10.05 -5.08 -11.03
C ALA A 15 10.75 -6.32 -11.60
N ARG A 16 11.73 -6.14 -12.49
CA ARG A 16 12.55 -7.27 -13.02
C ARG A 16 13.36 -7.94 -11.92
N VAL A 17 13.92 -7.16 -10.98
CA VAL A 17 14.63 -7.71 -9.81
C VAL A 17 13.69 -8.55 -8.95
N VAL A 18 12.47 -8.09 -8.73
CA VAL A 18 11.45 -8.82 -7.95
C VAL A 18 11.00 -10.09 -8.69
N GLU A 19 10.89 -10.06 -10.01
CA GLU A 19 10.56 -11.27 -10.79
C GLU A 19 11.63 -12.36 -10.63
N ALA A 20 12.88 -12.00 -10.53
CA ALA A 20 13.99 -12.95 -10.29
C ALA A 20 14.16 -13.30 -8.79
N CYS A 21 13.45 -12.64 -7.86
CA CYS A 21 13.67 -12.77 -6.42
C CYS A 21 13.29 -14.18 -5.89
N ARG A 22 14.15 -14.74 -5.03
CA ARG A 22 13.97 -16.02 -4.32
C ARG A 22 14.35 -15.93 -2.83
N LYS A 23 14.20 -14.73 -2.23
CA LYS A 23 14.61 -14.47 -0.83
C LYS A 23 13.73 -15.18 0.20
N CYS A 24 12.57 -15.70 -0.17
CA CYS A 24 11.65 -16.44 0.70
C CYS A 24 10.87 -17.50 -0.08
N GLY A 25 10.23 -18.45 0.64
CA GLY A 25 9.56 -19.61 0.05
C GLY A 25 8.43 -19.26 -0.92
N ILE A 26 7.70 -18.15 -0.70
CA ILE A 26 6.61 -17.73 -1.61
C ILE A 26 7.12 -17.32 -3.01
N GLY A 27 8.38 -16.96 -3.14
CA GLY A 27 8.99 -16.70 -4.44
C GLY A 27 9.16 -17.94 -5.31
N SER A 28 9.13 -19.14 -4.74
CA SER A 28 9.24 -20.41 -5.45
C SER A 28 7.89 -20.99 -5.86
N THR A 29 6.80 -20.58 -5.22
CA THR A 29 5.44 -21.12 -5.44
C THR A 29 4.53 -20.18 -6.25
N ARG A 30 4.93 -18.94 -6.46
CA ARG A 30 4.18 -17.97 -7.27
C ARG A 30 4.19 -18.33 -8.76
N SER A 31 3.16 -17.93 -9.47
CA SER A 31 3.13 -17.94 -10.95
C SER A 31 3.87 -16.73 -11.52
N LYS A 32 3.56 -15.53 -11.01
CA LYS A 32 4.22 -14.27 -11.36
C LYS A 32 4.46 -13.41 -10.11
N SER A 33 5.45 -12.54 -10.16
CA SER A 33 5.53 -11.48 -9.16
C SER A 33 4.50 -10.40 -9.43
N VAL A 34 4.05 -9.74 -8.36
CA VAL A 34 3.11 -8.63 -8.42
C VAL A 34 3.79 -7.42 -7.76
N TYR A 35 4.63 -6.74 -8.54
CA TYR A 35 5.44 -5.64 -8.01
C TYR A 35 4.56 -4.47 -7.56
N GLY A 36 3.71 -3.99 -8.44
CA GLY A 36 2.83 -2.85 -8.29
C GLY A 36 2.57 -2.21 -9.65
N GLU A 37 1.57 -1.33 -9.73
CA GLU A 37 1.25 -0.60 -10.96
C GLU A 37 0.59 0.75 -10.65
N GLY A 38 0.56 1.63 -11.62
CA GLY A 38 -0.13 2.92 -11.57
C GLY A 38 0.77 4.10 -11.90
N ASN A 39 0.41 5.28 -11.44
CA ASN A 39 1.12 6.51 -11.73
C ASN A 39 2.45 6.57 -10.94
N PRO A 40 3.61 6.69 -11.59
CA PRO A 40 4.90 6.83 -10.90
C PRO A 40 5.04 8.17 -10.15
N CYS A 41 4.15 9.13 -10.41
CA CYS A 41 4.05 10.41 -9.72
C CYS A 41 2.74 10.52 -8.92
N ALA A 42 2.19 9.40 -8.46
CA ALA A 42 0.94 9.36 -7.72
C ALA A 42 1.01 10.15 -6.41
N GLU A 43 -0.04 10.92 -6.12
CA GLU A 43 -0.19 11.55 -4.81
C GLU A 43 -0.72 10.55 -3.75
N VAL A 44 -1.36 9.46 -4.17
CA VAL A 44 -1.85 8.39 -3.28
C VAL A 44 -1.21 7.06 -3.64
N MET A 45 -0.66 6.40 -2.65
CA MET A 45 -0.17 5.03 -2.77
C MET A 45 -1.05 4.10 -1.95
N CYS A 46 -1.76 3.19 -2.62
CA CYS A 46 -2.58 2.15 -2.00
C CYS A 46 -1.72 0.92 -1.73
N VAL A 47 -1.66 0.48 -0.47
CA VAL A 47 -0.85 -0.67 -0.06
C VAL A 47 -1.72 -1.72 0.58
N GLY A 48 -1.83 -2.90 -0.06
CA GLY A 48 -2.50 -4.08 0.49
C GLY A 48 -1.56 -5.05 1.18
N GLU A 49 -2.07 -6.21 1.55
CA GLU A 49 -1.34 -7.28 2.24
C GLU A 49 -0.44 -8.07 1.28
N GLY A 50 -1.02 -8.68 0.28
CA GLY A 50 -0.35 -9.55 -0.67
C GLY A 50 -1.24 -9.95 -1.85
N PRO A 51 -0.67 -10.49 -2.94
CA PRO A 51 -1.42 -10.92 -4.10
C PRO A 51 -2.35 -12.11 -3.79
N GLY A 52 -3.53 -12.09 -4.39
CA GLY A 52 -4.43 -13.24 -4.48
C GLY A 52 -4.15 -14.08 -5.71
N GLU A 53 -5.03 -15.05 -5.99
CA GLU A 53 -4.88 -15.99 -7.11
C GLU A 53 -4.95 -15.31 -8.47
N THR A 54 -5.88 -14.40 -8.66
CA THR A 54 -6.03 -13.65 -9.91
C THR A 54 -4.82 -12.75 -10.15
N GLU A 55 -4.34 -12.10 -9.13
CA GLU A 55 -3.17 -11.22 -9.16
C GLU A 55 -1.90 -12.01 -9.49
N ASP A 56 -1.70 -13.16 -8.86
CA ASP A 56 -0.56 -14.06 -9.10
C ASP A 56 -0.53 -14.56 -10.54
N ARG A 57 -1.68 -14.92 -11.11
CA ARG A 57 -1.82 -15.37 -12.49
C ARG A 57 -1.55 -14.26 -13.50
N LEU A 58 -2.02 -13.04 -13.23
CA LEU A 58 -1.93 -11.90 -14.16
C LEU A 58 -0.66 -11.06 -13.96
N GLY A 59 -0.03 -11.09 -12.78
CA GLY A 59 1.13 -10.27 -12.44
C GLY A 59 0.76 -8.82 -12.10
N ARG A 60 -0.52 -8.54 -11.79
CA ARG A 60 -1.04 -7.19 -11.54
C ARG A 60 -1.74 -7.12 -10.18
N PRO A 61 -1.57 -6.04 -9.39
CA PRO A 61 -2.18 -5.91 -8.07
C PRO A 61 -3.67 -5.55 -8.18
N PHE A 62 -4.48 -6.07 -7.26
CA PHE A 62 -5.89 -5.71 -7.14
C PHE A 62 -6.68 -5.79 -8.46
N VAL A 63 -6.66 -6.95 -9.11
CA VAL A 63 -7.39 -7.22 -10.37
C VAL A 63 -8.48 -8.28 -10.23
N GLY A 64 -8.67 -8.84 -9.04
CA GLY A 64 -9.80 -9.68 -8.68
C GLY A 64 -10.95 -8.86 -8.09
N ARG A 65 -11.96 -9.53 -7.51
CA ARG A 65 -13.15 -8.90 -6.89
C ARG A 65 -12.83 -7.79 -5.89
N SER A 66 -11.74 -7.93 -5.13
CA SER A 66 -11.27 -6.89 -4.20
C SER A 66 -10.75 -5.66 -4.94
N GLY A 67 -10.13 -5.85 -6.10
CA GLY A 67 -9.67 -4.78 -6.95
C GLY A 67 -10.81 -3.99 -7.59
N GLU A 68 -11.83 -4.69 -8.11
CA GLU A 68 -13.04 -4.05 -8.64
C GLU A 68 -13.74 -3.16 -7.59
N LEU A 69 -13.71 -3.60 -6.32
CA LEU A 69 -14.24 -2.77 -5.23
C LEU A 69 -13.30 -1.60 -4.92
N LEU A 70 -11.97 -1.80 -4.95
CA LEU A 70 -11.01 -0.71 -4.78
C LEU A 70 -11.20 0.37 -5.85
N ASP A 71 -11.39 -0.01 -7.11
CA ASP A 71 -11.64 0.94 -8.20
C ASP A 71 -12.90 1.79 -7.94
N LYS A 72 -13.99 1.16 -7.45
CA LYS A 72 -15.20 1.87 -7.02
C LYS A 72 -14.99 2.78 -5.81
N MET A 73 -14.13 2.37 -4.88
CA MET A 73 -13.76 3.17 -3.71
C MET A 73 -12.96 4.42 -4.12
N LEU A 74 -12.02 4.27 -5.04
CA LEU A 74 -11.24 5.39 -5.58
C LEU A 74 -12.14 6.35 -6.37
N ALA A 75 -12.98 5.82 -7.26
CA ALA A 75 -13.92 6.64 -8.04
C ALA A 75 -14.87 7.47 -7.16
N ALA A 76 -15.23 6.97 -5.97
CA ALA A 76 -16.07 7.69 -5.02
C ALA A 76 -15.39 8.95 -4.42
N ILE A 77 -14.09 9.09 -4.58
CA ILE A 77 -13.32 10.28 -4.16
C ILE A 77 -12.63 10.98 -5.34
N ASP A 78 -13.19 10.83 -6.53
CA ASP A 78 -12.75 11.48 -7.77
C ASP A 78 -11.33 11.04 -8.22
N LEU A 79 -10.91 9.81 -7.89
CA LEU A 79 -9.65 9.21 -8.35
C LEU A 79 -9.92 8.00 -9.23
N ALA A 80 -9.17 7.90 -10.33
CA ALA A 80 -9.12 6.71 -11.15
C ALA A 80 -7.94 5.81 -10.74
N ARG A 81 -7.93 4.57 -11.21
CA ARG A 81 -6.84 3.61 -10.94
C ARG A 81 -5.49 4.12 -11.46
N GLU A 82 -5.50 4.81 -12.59
CA GLU A 82 -4.34 5.43 -13.23
C GLU A 82 -3.81 6.67 -12.51
N ASP A 83 -4.55 7.26 -11.57
CA ASP A 83 -4.10 8.42 -10.78
C ASP A 83 -3.28 8.01 -9.58
N VAL A 84 -3.47 6.79 -9.10
CA VAL A 84 -2.83 6.25 -7.90
C VAL A 84 -1.73 5.24 -8.23
N TYR A 85 -0.90 4.89 -7.25
CA TYR A 85 -0.03 3.72 -7.33
C TYR A 85 -0.53 2.64 -6.39
N ILE A 86 -0.66 1.40 -6.89
CA ILE A 86 -1.24 0.28 -6.16
C ILE A 86 -0.20 -0.82 -6.02
N CYS A 87 0.03 -1.28 -4.79
CA CYS A 87 0.92 -2.42 -4.52
C CYS A 87 0.49 -3.17 -3.26
N ASN A 88 1.34 -4.10 -2.82
CA ASN A 88 1.16 -4.87 -1.59
C ASN A 88 2.44 -4.88 -0.76
N THR A 89 2.34 -5.27 0.51
CA THR A 89 3.50 -5.44 1.41
C THR A 89 4.40 -6.56 0.94
N VAL A 90 3.84 -7.67 0.43
CA VAL A 90 4.60 -8.73 -0.24
C VAL A 90 4.27 -8.78 -1.73
N LYS A 91 5.27 -9.12 -2.54
CA LYS A 91 5.18 -9.09 -4.01
C LYS A 91 4.86 -10.46 -4.64
N CYS A 92 4.69 -11.48 -3.82
CA CYS A 92 4.36 -12.84 -4.22
C CYS A 92 3.14 -13.32 -3.45
N ARG A 93 2.36 -14.24 -4.04
CA ARG A 93 1.17 -14.83 -3.43
C ARG A 93 1.56 -15.78 -2.30
N PRO A 94 1.22 -15.51 -1.02
CA PRO A 94 1.41 -16.48 0.05
C PRO A 94 0.34 -17.55 -0.03
N THR A 95 0.76 -18.81 -0.11
CA THR A 95 -0.14 -19.95 -0.25
C THR A 95 0.10 -21.01 0.80
N LEU A 96 -0.94 -21.78 1.09
CA LEU A 96 -0.90 -23.01 1.85
C LEU A 96 -1.47 -24.12 0.96
N ASP A 97 -0.72 -25.20 0.79
CA ASP A 97 -1.22 -26.40 0.15
C ASP A 97 -2.06 -27.17 1.17
N ASN A 98 -3.33 -27.39 0.86
CA ASN A 98 -4.24 -28.16 1.69
C ASN A 98 -4.53 -29.55 1.08
N GLY A 99 -3.71 -30.01 0.15
CA GLY A 99 -3.84 -31.31 -0.55
C GLY A 99 -4.84 -31.33 -1.69
N HIS A 100 -5.65 -30.27 -1.85
CA HIS A 100 -6.62 -30.15 -2.96
C HIS A 100 -6.34 -28.93 -3.85
N ARG A 101 -5.90 -27.84 -3.24
CA ARG A 101 -5.55 -26.59 -3.96
C ARG A 101 -4.64 -25.71 -3.12
N LEU A 102 -3.94 -24.80 -3.77
CA LEU A 102 -3.23 -23.73 -3.08
C LEU A 102 -4.22 -22.69 -2.60
N ALA A 103 -4.43 -22.61 -1.30
CA ALA A 103 -5.28 -21.59 -0.66
C ALA A 103 -4.44 -20.35 -0.28
N ASN A 104 -5.03 -19.17 -0.35
CA ASN A 104 -4.37 -17.97 0.14
C ASN A 104 -4.23 -18.02 1.66
N ARG A 105 -3.10 -17.55 2.18
CA ARG A 105 -2.86 -17.29 3.61
C ARG A 105 -2.29 -15.89 3.81
N ALA A 106 -2.22 -15.45 5.06
CA ALA A 106 -1.45 -14.26 5.39
C ALA A 106 0.07 -14.53 5.20
N PRO A 107 0.86 -13.53 4.80
CA PRO A 107 2.31 -13.64 4.77
C PRO A 107 2.86 -13.77 6.20
N THR A 108 3.94 -14.52 6.36
CA THR A 108 4.65 -14.60 7.63
C THR A 108 5.45 -13.30 7.91
N PRO A 109 5.83 -13.04 9.18
CA PRO A 109 6.69 -11.89 9.49
C PRO A 109 8.01 -11.89 8.71
N ASP A 110 8.63 -13.06 8.50
CA ASP A 110 9.87 -13.20 7.73
C ASP A 110 9.66 -12.90 6.25
N GLU A 111 8.54 -13.34 5.66
CA GLU A 111 8.18 -13.03 4.27
C GLU A 111 7.97 -11.52 4.10
N MET A 112 7.29 -10.87 5.05
CA MET A 112 7.11 -9.42 5.05
C MET A 112 8.45 -8.69 5.20
N LYS A 113 9.31 -9.12 6.11
CA LYS A 113 10.65 -8.56 6.34
C LYS A 113 11.53 -8.67 5.08
N ASN A 114 11.56 -9.84 4.45
CA ASN A 114 12.33 -10.07 3.23
C ASN A 114 11.83 -9.25 2.03
N CYS A 115 10.53 -8.93 1.99
CA CYS A 115 9.91 -8.18 0.92
C CYS A 115 9.90 -6.66 1.17
N ARG A 116 10.09 -6.21 2.41
CA ARG A 116 10.04 -4.82 2.85
C ARG A 116 10.93 -3.88 2.04
N PRO A 117 12.19 -4.21 1.70
CA PRO A 117 13.05 -3.31 0.91
C PRO A 117 12.43 -2.89 -0.43
N TYR A 118 11.65 -3.75 -1.08
CA TYR A 118 10.97 -3.42 -2.33
C TYR A 118 9.81 -2.43 -2.15
N LEU A 119 9.11 -2.50 -1.02
CA LEU A 119 8.08 -1.52 -0.69
C LEU A 119 8.71 -0.16 -0.35
N ASP A 120 9.78 -0.16 0.44
CA ASP A 120 10.50 1.07 0.80
C ASP A 120 11.08 1.77 -0.44
N GLU A 121 11.63 1.00 -1.38
CA GLU A 121 12.11 1.51 -2.67
C GLU A 121 10.97 2.17 -3.48
N GLN A 122 9.80 1.51 -3.56
CA GLN A 122 8.63 2.09 -4.24
C GLN A 122 8.20 3.41 -3.60
N ILE A 123 8.15 3.47 -2.28
CA ILE A 123 7.79 4.70 -1.55
C ILE A 123 8.81 5.81 -1.83
N ALA A 124 10.12 5.47 -1.86
CA ALA A 124 11.19 6.43 -2.13
C ALA A 124 11.16 6.97 -3.57
N ILE A 125 10.81 6.13 -4.55
CA ILE A 125 10.69 6.53 -5.96
C ILE A 125 9.45 7.39 -6.19
N ILE A 126 8.29 6.94 -5.69
CA ILE A 126 6.99 7.57 -5.95
C ILE A 126 6.80 8.83 -5.12
N ARG A 127 7.26 8.84 -3.86
CA ARG A 127 7.08 9.97 -2.93
C ARG A 127 5.63 10.46 -2.88
N PRO A 128 4.66 9.59 -2.56
CA PRO A 128 3.26 9.99 -2.52
C PRO A 128 3.01 11.00 -1.39
N ARG A 129 1.94 11.77 -1.49
CA ARG A 129 1.48 12.65 -0.40
C ARG A 129 0.77 11.89 0.70
N VAL A 130 0.21 10.71 0.37
CA VAL A 130 -0.55 9.86 1.29
C VAL A 130 -0.29 8.39 0.98
N ILE A 131 -0.11 7.59 2.03
CA ILE A 131 -0.19 6.13 1.95
C ILE A 131 -1.54 5.69 2.53
N LEU A 132 -2.37 5.04 1.70
CA LEU A 132 -3.61 4.38 2.13
C LEU A 132 -3.33 2.90 2.37
N ALA A 133 -3.20 2.50 3.64
CA ALA A 133 -2.98 1.12 4.03
C ALA A 133 -4.31 0.36 4.08
N LEU A 134 -4.47 -0.65 3.24
CA LEU A 134 -5.69 -1.43 3.07
C LEU A 134 -5.64 -2.71 3.91
N GLY A 135 -6.29 -2.68 5.08
CA GLY A 135 -6.38 -3.78 6.02
C GLY A 135 -5.31 -3.79 7.11
N ALA A 136 -5.54 -4.61 8.14
CA ALA A 136 -4.66 -4.68 9.31
C ALA A 136 -3.23 -5.11 8.97
N PRO A 137 -2.96 -6.12 8.11
CA PRO A 137 -1.59 -6.52 7.81
C PRO A 137 -0.78 -5.42 7.14
N ALA A 138 -1.38 -4.71 6.17
CA ALA A 138 -0.73 -3.58 5.52
C ALA A 138 -0.44 -2.44 6.51
N ALA A 139 -1.41 -2.09 7.35
CA ALA A 139 -1.24 -1.06 8.37
C ALA A 139 -0.16 -1.44 9.40
N LYS A 140 -0.16 -2.68 9.90
CA LYS A 140 0.85 -3.17 10.84
C LYS A 140 2.26 -3.16 10.29
N SER A 141 2.43 -3.37 8.98
CA SER A 141 3.75 -3.30 8.35
C SER A 141 4.43 -1.92 8.47
N PHE A 142 3.64 -0.88 8.69
CA PHE A 142 4.10 0.50 8.90
C PHE A 142 4.05 0.94 10.37
N LEU A 143 2.97 0.56 11.07
CA LEU A 143 2.59 1.12 12.37
C LEU A 143 2.91 0.17 13.54
N GLY A 144 3.40 -1.03 13.23
CA GLY A 144 3.78 -2.03 14.22
C GLY A 144 2.63 -2.94 14.66
N GLU A 145 2.98 -4.03 15.34
CA GLU A 145 2.07 -5.13 15.69
C GLU A 145 0.92 -4.72 16.64
N ARG A 146 1.11 -3.66 17.44
CA ARG A 146 0.08 -3.15 18.36
C ARG A 146 -1.07 -2.40 17.64
N PHE A 147 -0.92 -2.10 16.35
CA PHE A 147 -1.97 -1.42 15.60
C PHE A 147 -3.25 -2.26 15.52
N SER A 148 -4.38 -1.63 15.82
CA SER A 148 -5.72 -2.24 15.78
C SER A 148 -6.60 -1.54 14.75
N ILE A 149 -6.91 -2.23 13.65
CA ILE A 149 -7.70 -1.66 12.55
C ILE A 149 -9.11 -1.21 13.01
N SER A 150 -9.75 -1.96 13.90
CA SER A 150 -11.09 -1.64 14.41
C SER A 150 -11.13 -0.38 15.27
N LYS A 151 -10.02 -0.01 15.93
CA LYS A 151 -9.93 1.14 16.83
C LYS A 151 -9.27 2.36 16.19
N GLN A 152 -8.34 2.13 15.24
CA GLN A 152 -7.41 3.15 14.79
C GLN A 152 -7.51 3.44 13.28
N ARG A 153 -8.40 2.73 12.53
CA ARG A 153 -8.65 3.12 11.14
C ARG A 153 -9.18 4.55 11.07
N GLY A 154 -8.95 5.20 9.95
CA GLY A 154 -9.41 6.58 9.72
C GLY A 154 -8.64 7.65 10.49
N GLN A 155 -7.65 7.28 11.29
CA GLN A 155 -6.71 8.20 11.93
C GLN A 155 -5.45 8.34 11.07
N TRP A 156 -4.81 9.52 11.16
CA TRP A 156 -3.55 9.80 10.52
C TRP A 156 -2.38 9.41 11.42
N PHE A 157 -1.37 8.81 10.83
CA PHE A 157 -0.13 8.40 11.49
C PHE A 157 1.07 8.85 10.67
N ASP A 158 2.19 9.09 11.34
CA ASP A 158 3.46 9.33 10.68
C ASP A 158 3.98 8.05 10.03
N GLY A 159 4.39 8.15 8.78
CA GLY A 159 4.89 7.05 7.99
C GLY A 159 6.33 7.27 7.51
N PRO A 160 6.83 6.37 6.65
CA PRO A 160 8.17 6.46 6.10
C PRO A 160 8.36 7.79 5.36
N LEU A 161 9.55 8.36 5.49
CA LEU A 161 9.95 9.63 4.87
C LEU A 161 9.06 10.83 5.24
N GLY A 162 8.35 10.76 6.40
CA GLY A 162 7.38 11.78 6.82
C GLY A 162 6.07 11.75 6.04
N ILE A 163 5.83 10.72 5.23
CA ILE A 163 4.59 10.59 4.45
C ILE A 163 3.46 10.10 5.35
N PRO A 164 2.35 10.83 5.49
CA PRO A 164 1.24 10.42 6.33
C PRO A 164 0.56 9.15 5.84
N ILE A 165 0.20 8.30 6.79
CA ILE A 165 -0.51 7.04 6.56
C ILE A 165 -1.92 7.14 7.14
N LEU A 166 -2.90 6.68 6.37
CA LEU A 166 -4.25 6.39 6.86
C LEU A 166 -4.55 4.92 6.59
N ALA A 167 -5.03 4.21 7.61
CA ALA A 167 -5.46 2.84 7.47
C ALA A 167 -6.97 2.75 7.29
N SER A 168 -7.43 1.89 6.36
CA SER A 168 -8.84 1.57 6.14
C SER A 168 -9.05 0.06 6.04
N PHE A 169 -10.30 -0.39 6.06
CA PHE A 169 -10.59 -1.80 5.85
C PHE A 169 -10.18 -2.27 4.45
N HIS A 170 -9.67 -3.50 4.37
CA HIS A 170 -9.37 -4.12 3.08
C HIS A 170 -10.66 -4.39 2.29
N PRO A 171 -10.69 -4.17 0.97
CA PRO A 171 -11.88 -4.44 0.15
C PRO A 171 -12.44 -5.86 0.33
N ALA A 172 -11.59 -6.88 0.46
CA ALA A 172 -12.03 -8.24 0.73
C ALA A 172 -12.78 -8.39 2.07
N TYR A 173 -12.47 -7.58 3.08
CA TYR A 173 -13.21 -7.57 4.33
C TYR A 173 -14.63 -7.05 4.12
N ILE A 174 -14.80 -5.98 3.35
CA ILE A 174 -16.11 -5.40 3.01
C ILE A 174 -16.98 -6.42 2.26
N LEU A 175 -16.37 -7.12 1.28
CA LEU A 175 -17.07 -8.13 0.47
C LEU A 175 -17.56 -9.35 1.28
N ARG A 176 -17.00 -9.59 2.46
CA ARG A 176 -17.44 -10.67 3.35
C ARG A 176 -18.57 -10.26 4.31
N GLN A 177 -18.89 -8.96 4.38
CA GLN A 177 -19.96 -8.47 5.23
C GLN A 177 -21.33 -8.64 4.55
N THR A 178 -22.39 -8.76 5.35
CA THR A 178 -23.77 -8.86 4.87
C THR A 178 -24.70 -7.99 5.72
N GLY A 179 -25.88 -7.65 5.19
CA GLY A 179 -26.90 -6.90 5.92
C GLY A 179 -26.42 -5.57 6.49
N GLY A 180 -26.84 -5.25 7.71
CA GLY A 180 -26.50 -3.99 8.39
C GLY A 180 -25.00 -3.81 8.63
N ALA A 181 -24.26 -4.90 8.86
CA ALA A 181 -22.80 -4.84 9.03
C ALA A 181 -22.09 -4.33 7.76
N MET A 182 -22.57 -4.73 6.57
CA MET A 182 -22.03 -4.21 5.31
C MET A 182 -22.27 -2.70 5.18
N THR A 183 -23.45 -2.21 5.52
CA THR A 183 -23.78 -0.79 5.46
C THR A 183 -22.89 0.02 6.39
N GLU A 184 -22.70 -0.45 7.61
CA GLU A 184 -21.84 0.22 8.60
C GLU A 184 -20.37 0.24 8.15
N VAL A 185 -19.82 -0.88 7.70
CA VAL A 185 -18.44 -0.95 7.21
C VAL A 185 -18.24 -0.04 6.00
N LYS A 186 -19.18 0.00 5.06
CA LYS A 186 -19.11 0.94 3.92
C LYS A 186 -19.11 2.39 4.37
N ARG A 187 -19.94 2.76 5.36
CA ARG A 187 -19.97 4.11 5.93
C ARG A 187 -18.63 4.49 6.55
N LEU A 188 -18.02 3.57 7.29
CA LEU A 188 -16.72 3.77 7.90
C LEU A 188 -15.62 3.98 6.85
N VAL A 189 -15.58 3.12 5.84
CA VAL A 189 -14.62 3.24 4.72
C VAL A 189 -14.83 4.53 3.94
N TRP A 190 -16.08 4.93 3.71
CA TRP A 190 -16.38 6.21 3.06
C TRP A 190 -15.79 7.40 3.84
N ASN A 191 -15.86 7.39 5.18
CA ASN A 191 -15.25 8.43 5.99
C ASN A 191 -13.71 8.44 5.87
N ASP A 192 -13.08 7.25 5.79
CA ASP A 192 -11.64 7.15 5.57
C ASP A 192 -11.23 7.76 4.23
N LEU A 193 -11.95 7.41 3.18
CA LEU A 193 -11.69 7.91 1.82
C LEU A 193 -11.90 9.42 1.72
N LYS A 194 -12.93 9.96 2.39
CA LYS A 194 -13.12 11.41 2.48
C LYS A 194 -11.92 12.09 3.14
N ALA A 195 -11.39 11.53 4.22
CA ALA A 195 -10.20 12.09 4.88
C ALA A 195 -8.98 12.13 3.93
N VAL A 196 -8.79 11.07 3.12
CA VAL A 196 -7.75 11.05 2.07
C VAL A 196 -7.99 12.16 1.05
N ARG A 197 -9.20 12.25 0.49
CA ARG A 197 -9.58 13.28 -0.50
C ARG A 197 -9.36 14.68 0.05
N ASP A 198 -9.81 14.95 1.27
CA ASP A 198 -9.74 16.27 1.88
C ASP A 198 -8.29 16.69 2.13
N ARG A 199 -7.41 15.74 2.50
CA ARG A 199 -5.97 15.97 2.61
C ARG A 199 -5.32 16.29 1.26
N LEU A 200 -5.74 15.65 0.18
CA LEU A 200 -5.23 15.94 -1.17
C LEU A 200 -5.63 17.35 -1.66
N ARG A 201 -6.79 17.83 -1.25
CA ARG A 201 -7.28 19.18 -1.57
C ARG A 201 -6.57 20.29 -0.80
N THR A 202 -5.99 19.96 0.36
CA THR A 202 -5.16 20.90 1.13
C THR A 202 -3.77 20.99 0.47
N PRO A 203 -3.26 22.18 0.15
CA PRO A 203 -1.90 22.31 -0.35
C PRO A 203 -0.89 21.64 0.58
N PRO A 204 0.21 21.04 0.08
CA PRO A 204 1.26 20.50 0.93
C PRO A 204 1.81 21.62 1.82
N GLU A 205 1.99 21.31 3.11
CA GLU A 205 2.73 22.22 3.99
C GLU A 205 4.13 22.46 3.39
N PRO A 206 4.60 23.71 3.34
CA PRO A 206 5.97 23.97 2.92
C PRO A 206 6.92 23.18 3.82
N PRO A 207 8.03 22.65 3.27
CA PRO A 207 9.01 21.93 4.07
C PRO A 207 9.40 22.82 5.26
N ALA A 208 9.40 22.23 6.46
CA ALA A 208 9.85 22.96 7.66
C ALA A 208 11.22 23.58 7.33
N ALA A 209 11.35 24.90 7.58
CA ALA A 209 12.62 25.58 7.39
C ALA A 209 13.69 24.80 8.17
N PRO A 210 14.90 24.59 7.61
CA PRO A 210 15.97 23.93 8.34
C PRO A 210 16.15 24.69 9.67
N ALA A 211 16.18 23.94 10.78
CA ALA A 211 16.46 24.53 12.08
C ALA A 211 17.69 25.40 11.95
N ALA A 212 17.58 26.67 12.38
CA ALA A 212 18.72 27.58 12.36
C ALA A 212 19.86 26.89 13.14
N PRO A 213 21.10 26.90 12.62
CA PRO A 213 22.23 26.32 13.34
C PRO A 213 22.30 26.96 14.73
N GLU A 214 22.30 26.11 15.76
CA GLU A 214 22.55 26.57 17.12
C GLU A 214 23.86 27.37 17.11
N GLN A 215 23.75 28.66 17.35
CA GLN A 215 24.92 29.51 17.52
C GLN A 215 25.57 29.10 18.86
N HIS A 216 26.48 28.15 18.81
CA HIS A 216 27.42 27.98 19.92
C HIS A 216 28.22 29.27 20.07
N SER A 217 27.92 29.99 21.15
CA SER A 217 28.75 31.10 21.59
C SER A 217 30.18 30.58 21.79
N LEU A 218 31.11 31.11 21.02
CA LEU A 218 32.55 30.80 21.14
C LEU A 218 33.23 31.48 22.34
N PHE A 219 32.42 32.12 23.22
CA PHE A 219 32.94 32.91 24.35
C PHE A 219 32.11 32.62 25.62
N ASP A 220 32.18 31.41 26.18
CA ASP A 220 31.93 31.12 27.60
C ASP A 220 33.02 30.17 28.10
#